data_d437bbf6a1ebc111cba03d0eeaa94628
#
_entry.id   d437bbf6a1ebc111cba03d0eeaa94628
#
_cell.length_a   1.000
_cell.length_b   1.000
_cell.length_c   1.000
_cell.angle_alpha   90.00
_cell.angle_beta   90.00
_cell.angle_gamma   90.00
#
_symmetry.space_group_name_H-M   'P 1'
#
loop_
_entity.id
_entity.type
_entity.pdbx_description
1 polymer ?
#
loop_
_entity_poly.entity_id
_entity_poly.type
_entity_poly.pdbx_seq_one_letter_code
_entity_poly.pdbx_strand_id
1 'polypeptide(L)'
;MSTTNQQDSNDKNPQKNEEDDLVHQLQEKLDIKEDDDNDKKAAVEKKKKKKKAPDIPDCIHKAARWIEGAKNIMVLTGAGVSVSAGIPDFRTPGTGLYDNLQQYNLPYPEAVFVLDFFRHNPQPFLRLAREIWPGQIHSPTLTHSFLSLLHHHQQQEQQEQDNDDKKKEKKNRLLRVYTQNIDGLEYLAGIPADRIVECHGHFRTVSCIDCHKPMKDPEKYVKAVLEGEGDPPSCGYCGGMAKPDIVFFGESLPNRFHRLLNPDILKADLLLVLGTSLQVAPVSMIPDQVDCKRVLINRERVGSFYRDTKNDVFLQGDCDDTIRLLAQALGWEEDLEKMHQSSKIKQEEGQEER
;
A
#
# COMPACT_ATOMS: atom_id res chain seq x y z
N MET A 1 -24.68 -89.25 18.79
CA MET A 1 -24.07 -89.93 17.63
C MET A 1 -23.19 -88.86 16.93
N SER A 2 -21.93 -89.18 16.94
CA SER A 2 -20.87 -88.98 15.96
C SER A 2 -20.31 -87.53 15.89
N THR A 3 -19.22 -87.38 16.45
CA THR A 3 -17.78 -87.61 16.16
C THR A 3 -17.14 -86.43 15.38
N THR A 4 -16.29 -85.75 16.12
CA THR A 4 -14.87 -85.46 15.89
C THR A 4 -14.44 -84.95 14.50
N ASN A 5 -13.76 -83.82 14.45
CA ASN A 5 -12.30 -83.87 14.21
C ASN A 5 -11.67 -82.45 14.40
N GLN A 6 -10.64 -82.45 15.18
CA GLN A 6 -9.62 -81.33 15.25
C GLN A 6 -8.79 -81.39 13.97
N GLN A 7 -8.45 -80.24 13.45
CA GLN A 7 -7.22 -80.02 12.67
C GLN A 7 -6.62 -78.68 13.00
N ASP A 8 -5.43 -78.71 13.64
CA ASP A 8 -4.49 -77.64 13.77
C ASP A 8 -4.04 -77.15 12.40
N SER A 9 -4.03 -75.87 12.18
CA SER A 9 -3.26 -75.22 11.11
C SER A 9 -2.56 -73.96 11.62
N ASN A 10 -1.26 -74.12 11.74
CA ASN A 10 -0.26 -73.08 11.95
C ASN A 10 -0.30 -72.06 10.80
N ASP A 11 -0.85 -70.89 10.99
CA ASP A 11 -0.74 -69.78 10.04
C ASP A 11 0.32 -68.82 10.52
N LYS A 12 1.53 -68.94 9.96
CA LYS A 12 2.58 -67.95 10.06
C LYS A 12 2.22 -66.77 9.17
N ASN A 13 1.95 -65.63 9.79
CA ASN A 13 1.66 -64.38 9.13
C ASN A 13 2.94 -63.80 8.47
N PRO A 14 3.04 -63.73 7.12
CA PRO A 14 4.25 -63.22 6.45
C PRO A 14 4.42 -61.70 6.50
N GLN A 15 3.44 -60.95 6.98
CA GLN A 15 3.51 -59.45 7.04
C GLN A 15 4.39 -58.88 8.15
N LYS A 16 4.73 -59.68 9.15
CA LYS A 16 5.57 -59.22 10.30
C LYS A 16 7.05 -59.16 9.99
N ASN A 17 7.52 -59.87 8.97
CA ASN A 17 8.93 -59.88 8.60
C ASN A 17 9.32 -58.78 7.64
N GLU A 18 8.35 -58.19 6.90
CA GLU A 18 8.63 -57.09 5.96
C GLU A 18 8.70 -55.72 6.70
N GLU A 19 7.96 -55.54 7.79
CA GLU A 19 8.01 -54.32 8.60
C GLU A 19 9.31 -54.22 9.41
N ASP A 20 9.80 -55.30 9.95
CA ASP A 20 11.07 -55.32 10.71
C ASP A 20 12.27 -55.10 9.79
N ASP A 21 12.25 -55.61 8.54
CA ASP A 21 13.33 -55.32 7.56
C ASP A 21 13.31 -53.88 7.08
N LEU A 22 12.14 -53.27 6.98
CA LEU A 22 12.02 -51.88 6.57
C LEU A 22 12.52 -50.89 7.65
N VAL A 23 12.27 -51.23 8.93
CA VAL A 23 12.75 -50.45 10.07
C VAL A 23 14.28 -50.54 10.18
N HIS A 24 14.86 -51.74 9.94
CA HIS A 24 16.34 -51.89 9.97
C HIS A 24 17.02 -51.13 8.82
N GLN A 25 16.44 -51.10 7.60
CA GLN A 25 16.94 -50.34 6.46
C GLN A 25 16.79 -48.83 6.65
N LEU A 26 15.83 -48.37 7.42
CA LEU A 26 15.65 -46.96 7.75
C LEU A 26 16.63 -46.51 8.86
N GLN A 27 16.95 -47.42 9.80
CA GLN A 27 17.92 -47.17 10.86
C GLN A 27 19.34 -47.02 10.28
N GLU A 28 19.76 -47.95 9.39
CA GLU A 28 21.06 -47.87 8.70
C GLU A 28 21.22 -46.61 7.83
N LYS A 29 20.13 -46.06 7.27
CA LYS A 29 20.17 -44.78 6.54
C LYS A 29 20.22 -43.55 7.41
N LEU A 30 19.86 -43.64 8.68
CA LEU A 30 19.96 -42.57 9.66
C LEU A 30 21.36 -42.45 10.25
N ASP A 31 22.00 -43.59 10.53
CA ASP A 31 23.36 -43.64 11.11
C ASP A 31 24.46 -43.17 10.13
N ILE A 32 24.23 -43.24 8.81
CA ILE A 32 25.17 -42.72 7.79
C ILE A 32 25.07 -41.18 7.60
N LYS A 33 24.08 -40.52 8.21
CA LYS A 33 23.90 -39.06 8.06
C LYS A 33 24.52 -38.18 9.13
N GLU A 34 24.98 -38.75 10.26
CA GLU A 34 25.54 -37.94 11.35
C GLU A 34 27.01 -37.57 11.16
N ASP A 35 27.79 -38.37 10.40
CA ASP A 35 29.22 -38.09 10.15
C ASP A 35 29.49 -37.08 9.00
N ASP A 36 28.51 -36.87 8.10
CA ASP A 36 28.68 -36.00 6.93
C ASP A 36 28.23 -34.54 7.18
N ASP A 37 27.53 -34.24 8.29
CA ASP A 37 27.02 -32.91 8.61
C ASP A 37 28.02 -31.99 9.33
N ASN A 38 29.07 -32.53 9.95
CA ASN A 38 30.10 -31.69 10.60
C ASN A 38 31.09 -31.08 9.61
N ASP A 39 31.42 -31.76 8.52
CA ASP A 39 32.27 -31.21 7.45
C ASP A 39 31.54 -30.22 6.55
N LYS A 40 30.20 -30.33 6.40
CA LYS A 40 29.41 -29.36 5.67
C LYS A 40 29.14 -28.06 6.43
N LYS A 41 29.06 -28.10 7.77
CA LYS A 41 28.95 -26.88 8.61
C LYS A 41 30.21 -26.02 8.56
N ALA A 42 31.40 -26.64 8.56
CA ALA A 42 32.64 -25.91 8.40
C ALA A 42 32.86 -25.32 6.99
N ALA A 43 32.27 -25.93 5.95
CA ALA A 43 32.33 -25.43 4.57
C ALA A 43 31.30 -24.33 4.28
N VAL A 44 30.17 -24.30 5.00
CA VAL A 44 29.12 -23.26 4.89
C VAL A 44 29.52 -21.96 5.57
N GLU A 45 30.26 -22.03 6.68
CA GLU A 45 30.79 -20.82 7.36
C GLU A 45 31.90 -20.11 6.56
N LYS A 46 32.66 -20.81 5.73
CA LYS A 46 33.72 -20.19 4.88
C LYS A 46 33.21 -19.62 3.57
N LYS A 47 31.94 -19.81 3.20
CA LYS A 47 31.30 -19.25 1.98
C LYS A 47 30.27 -18.15 2.28
N LYS A 48 30.30 -17.47 3.40
CA LYS A 48 29.77 -16.10 3.50
C LYS A 48 30.72 -15.17 2.71
N LYS A 49 30.79 -15.35 1.39
CA LYS A 49 31.17 -14.26 0.48
C LYS A 49 30.22 -13.13 0.84
N LYS A 50 30.77 -12.03 1.37
CA LYS A 50 30.07 -10.74 1.45
C LYS A 50 29.39 -10.56 0.09
N LYS A 51 28.06 -10.72 0.02
CA LYS A 51 27.30 -10.26 -1.16
C LYS A 51 27.66 -8.79 -1.24
N LYS A 52 28.37 -8.42 -2.31
CA LYS A 52 28.63 -7.01 -2.63
C LYS A 52 27.25 -6.35 -2.60
N ALA A 53 27.09 -5.30 -1.79
CA ALA A 53 25.85 -4.54 -1.78
C ALA A 53 25.51 -4.21 -3.22
N PRO A 54 24.24 -4.31 -3.64
CA PRO A 54 23.85 -3.98 -5.01
C PRO A 54 24.38 -2.57 -5.32
N ASP A 55 24.93 -2.39 -6.51
CA ASP A 55 25.45 -1.10 -6.95
C ASP A 55 24.24 -0.17 -7.12
N ILE A 56 24.11 0.82 -6.20
CA ILE A 56 22.96 1.73 -6.20
C ILE A 56 23.16 2.74 -7.35
N PRO A 57 22.18 2.85 -8.26
CA PRO A 57 22.28 3.78 -9.39
C PRO A 57 22.50 5.24 -8.97
N ASP A 58 23.26 6.00 -9.76
CA ASP A 58 23.55 7.41 -9.49
C ASP A 58 22.30 8.28 -9.34
N CYS A 59 21.23 7.96 -10.06
CA CYS A 59 19.93 8.68 -9.94
C CYS A 59 19.30 8.50 -8.56
N ILE A 60 19.45 7.33 -7.95
CA ILE A 60 18.99 7.07 -6.56
C ILE A 60 19.81 7.93 -5.58
N HIS A 61 21.14 7.92 -5.71
CA HIS A 61 22.02 8.78 -4.88
C HIS A 61 21.71 10.27 -5.06
N LYS A 62 21.37 10.69 -6.29
CA LYS A 62 20.95 12.09 -6.53
C LYS A 62 19.64 12.40 -5.81
N ALA A 63 18.64 11.53 -5.89
CA ALA A 63 17.37 11.70 -5.20
C ALA A 63 17.54 11.68 -3.68
N ALA A 64 18.35 10.77 -3.13
CA ALA A 64 18.67 10.69 -1.71
C ALA A 64 19.23 12.01 -1.19
N ARG A 65 20.27 12.57 -1.87
CA ARG A 65 20.83 13.89 -1.49
C ARG A 65 19.80 15.02 -1.55
N TRP A 66 18.82 14.95 -2.45
CA TRP A 66 17.76 15.95 -2.51
C TRP A 66 16.80 15.83 -1.33
N ILE A 67 16.46 14.59 -0.93
CA ILE A 67 15.61 14.32 0.24
C ILE A 67 16.31 14.77 1.53
N GLU A 68 17.60 14.45 1.71
CA GLU A 68 18.39 14.89 2.88
C GLU A 68 18.45 16.41 3.00
N GLY A 69 18.60 17.12 1.88
CA GLY A 69 18.69 18.58 1.86
C GLY A 69 17.36 19.30 1.93
N ALA A 70 16.24 18.63 1.74
CA ALA A 70 14.93 19.26 1.68
C ALA A 70 14.39 19.61 3.07
N LYS A 71 13.70 20.75 3.15
CA LYS A 71 13.03 21.25 4.36
C LYS A 71 11.51 21.03 4.29
N ASN A 72 10.95 21.09 3.10
CA ASN A 72 9.50 21.01 2.84
C ASN A 72 9.21 20.08 1.68
N ILE A 73 9.13 18.78 1.97
CA ILE A 73 8.83 17.76 0.97
C ILE A 73 7.32 17.68 0.75
N MET A 74 6.88 18.03 -0.43
CA MET A 74 5.52 17.77 -0.90
C MET A 74 5.51 16.43 -1.62
N VAL A 75 4.49 15.64 -1.38
CA VAL A 75 4.34 14.30 -1.98
C VAL A 75 3.04 14.23 -2.74
N LEU A 76 3.07 13.63 -3.94
CA LEU A 76 1.89 13.29 -4.75
C LEU A 76 1.88 11.78 -4.98
N THR A 77 0.86 11.08 -4.49
CA THR A 77 0.69 9.63 -4.66
C THR A 77 -0.47 9.29 -5.58
N GLY A 78 -0.37 8.16 -6.26
CA GLY A 78 -1.44 7.55 -7.04
C GLY A 78 -1.51 6.05 -6.80
N ALA A 79 -2.37 5.33 -7.53
CA ALA A 79 -2.69 3.92 -7.27
C ALA A 79 -1.48 2.97 -7.31
N GLY A 80 -0.43 3.33 -8.02
CA GLY A 80 0.81 2.52 -8.09
C GLY A 80 1.51 2.32 -6.75
N VAL A 81 1.29 3.18 -5.73
CA VAL A 81 1.86 2.99 -4.39
C VAL A 81 1.13 1.91 -3.58
N SER A 82 -0.08 1.52 -4.01
CA SER A 82 -0.93 0.53 -3.32
C SER A 82 -0.95 -0.84 -4.00
N VAL A 83 -0.28 -0.99 -5.17
CA VAL A 83 -0.29 -2.24 -5.94
C VAL A 83 0.29 -3.40 -5.14
N SER A 84 1.38 -3.20 -4.40
CA SER A 84 1.98 -4.23 -3.55
C SER A 84 1.13 -4.59 -2.31
N ALA A 85 0.13 -3.77 -1.96
CA ALA A 85 -0.89 -4.12 -0.98
C ALA A 85 -1.99 -5.04 -1.53
N GLY A 86 -1.96 -5.34 -2.85
CA GLY A 86 -2.98 -6.13 -3.53
C GLY A 86 -4.15 -5.28 -4.06
N ILE A 87 -4.09 -3.95 -3.98
CA ILE A 87 -5.07 -3.06 -4.62
C ILE A 87 -4.60 -2.81 -6.05
N PRO A 88 -5.36 -3.27 -7.08
CA PRO A 88 -4.97 -3.03 -8.46
C PRO A 88 -5.00 -1.52 -8.77
N ASP A 89 -4.07 -1.07 -9.60
CA ASP A 89 -4.21 0.26 -10.17
C ASP A 89 -5.39 0.31 -11.16
N PHE A 90 -5.73 1.52 -11.61
CA PHE A 90 -6.93 1.68 -12.45
C PHE A 90 -6.73 1.22 -13.90
N ARG A 91 -5.51 1.27 -14.46
CA ARG A 91 -5.29 1.28 -15.91
C ARG A 91 -4.29 0.28 -16.45
N THR A 92 -3.56 -0.45 -15.60
CA THR A 92 -2.60 -1.46 -16.09
C THR A 92 -3.33 -2.52 -16.91
N PRO A 93 -2.97 -2.73 -18.20
CA PRO A 93 -3.65 -3.69 -19.05
C PRO A 93 -3.64 -5.10 -18.43
N GLY A 94 -4.80 -5.75 -18.41
CA GLY A 94 -4.99 -7.12 -17.92
C GLY A 94 -5.11 -7.26 -16.39
N THR A 95 -4.65 -6.31 -15.59
CA THR A 95 -4.69 -6.37 -14.12
C THR A 95 -5.34 -5.15 -13.48
N GLY A 96 -5.51 -4.08 -14.24
CA GLY A 96 -6.10 -2.84 -13.74
C GLY A 96 -7.58 -2.97 -13.40
N LEU A 97 -8.05 -2.11 -12.51
CA LEU A 97 -9.42 -2.10 -12.05
C LEU A 97 -10.42 -1.99 -13.21
N TYR A 98 -10.12 -1.13 -14.21
CA TYR A 98 -11.02 -0.93 -15.35
C TYR A 98 -11.19 -2.16 -16.23
N ASP A 99 -10.19 -3.01 -16.36
CA ASP A 99 -10.30 -4.28 -17.08
C ASP A 99 -11.21 -5.26 -16.32
N ASN A 100 -11.17 -5.25 -14.99
CA ASN A 100 -12.03 -6.09 -14.14
C ASN A 100 -13.48 -5.60 -14.08
N LEU A 101 -13.74 -4.32 -14.38
CA LEU A 101 -15.10 -3.75 -14.38
C LEU A 101 -15.96 -4.16 -15.58
N GLN A 102 -15.42 -4.86 -16.58
CA GLN A 102 -16.19 -5.35 -17.74
C GLN A 102 -17.39 -6.23 -17.31
N GLN A 103 -17.26 -6.97 -16.21
CA GLN A 103 -18.33 -7.81 -15.64
C GLN A 103 -19.56 -7.01 -15.16
N TYR A 104 -19.43 -5.69 -14.97
CA TYR A 104 -20.53 -4.83 -14.47
C TYR A 104 -21.36 -4.19 -15.58
N ASN A 105 -21.12 -4.52 -16.87
CA ASN A 105 -21.83 -3.97 -18.03
C ASN A 105 -21.87 -2.43 -18.04
N LEU A 106 -20.75 -1.79 -17.72
CA LEU A 106 -20.61 -0.33 -17.76
C LEU A 106 -20.53 0.16 -19.22
N PRO A 107 -21.09 1.33 -19.54
CA PRO A 107 -20.97 1.91 -20.88
C PRO A 107 -19.51 2.27 -21.22
N TYR A 108 -18.69 2.58 -20.23
CA TYR A 108 -17.25 2.77 -20.26
C TYR A 108 -16.72 2.61 -18.82
N PRO A 109 -15.45 2.24 -18.61
CA PRO A 109 -14.94 1.87 -17.28
C PRO A 109 -15.11 2.95 -16.21
N GLU A 110 -14.86 4.21 -16.56
CA GLU A 110 -14.94 5.34 -15.63
C GLU A 110 -16.37 5.65 -15.17
N ALA A 111 -17.40 5.10 -15.85
CA ALA A 111 -18.81 5.33 -15.49
C ALA A 111 -19.12 4.96 -14.03
N VAL A 112 -18.39 4.00 -13.46
CA VAL A 112 -18.54 3.59 -12.06
C VAL A 112 -18.32 4.75 -11.08
N PHE A 113 -17.55 5.76 -11.47
CA PHE A 113 -17.29 6.97 -10.69
C PHE A 113 -17.95 8.23 -11.28
N VAL A 114 -18.99 8.09 -12.10
CA VAL A 114 -19.75 9.22 -12.62
C VAL A 114 -21.02 9.42 -11.79
N LEU A 115 -21.23 10.64 -11.26
CA LEU A 115 -22.34 10.92 -10.35
C LEU A 115 -23.71 10.65 -10.99
N ASP A 116 -23.91 11.05 -12.24
CA ASP A 116 -25.18 10.80 -12.95
C ASP A 116 -25.43 9.32 -13.20
N PHE A 117 -24.38 8.54 -13.48
CA PHE A 117 -24.51 7.09 -13.62
C PHE A 117 -24.88 6.45 -12.29
N PHE A 118 -24.22 6.85 -11.19
CA PHE A 118 -24.52 6.36 -9.85
C PHE A 118 -25.96 6.63 -9.41
N ARG A 119 -26.52 7.79 -9.78
CA ARG A 119 -27.94 8.12 -9.51
C ARG A 119 -28.90 7.11 -10.11
N HIS A 120 -28.61 6.60 -11.30
CA HIS A 120 -29.49 5.69 -12.02
C HIS A 120 -29.18 4.21 -11.73
N ASN A 121 -27.92 3.90 -11.50
CA ASN A 121 -27.45 2.55 -11.23
C ASN A 121 -26.28 2.54 -10.24
N PRO A 122 -26.54 2.54 -8.90
CA PRO A 122 -25.50 2.56 -7.89
C PRO A 122 -24.76 1.22 -7.72
N GLN A 123 -25.36 0.10 -8.15
CA GLN A 123 -24.88 -1.25 -7.87
C GLN A 123 -23.44 -1.53 -8.34
N PRO A 124 -22.97 -1.11 -9.52
CA PRO A 124 -21.59 -1.30 -9.92
C PRO A 124 -20.59 -0.66 -8.92
N PHE A 125 -20.87 0.57 -8.50
CA PHE A 125 -20.04 1.24 -7.51
C PHE A 125 -20.06 0.55 -6.12
N LEU A 126 -21.24 0.12 -5.66
CA LEU A 126 -21.38 -0.54 -4.36
C LEU A 126 -20.62 -1.87 -4.31
N ARG A 127 -20.61 -2.64 -5.41
CA ARG A 127 -19.82 -3.86 -5.53
C ARG A 127 -18.32 -3.56 -5.50
N LEU A 128 -17.90 -2.57 -6.29
CA LEU A 128 -16.51 -2.11 -6.28
C LEU A 128 -16.10 -1.60 -4.90
N ALA A 129 -16.94 -0.77 -4.27
CA ALA A 129 -16.68 -0.22 -2.94
C ALA A 129 -16.44 -1.32 -1.90
N ARG A 130 -17.15 -2.45 -2.00
CA ARG A 130 -16.95 -3.61 -1.13
C ARG A 130 -15.55 -4.22 -1.27
N GLU A 131 -15.06 -4.32 -2.51
CA GLU A 131 -13.74 -4.89 -2.81
C GLU A 131 -12.58 -4.00 -2.33
N ILE A 132 -12.77 -2.67 -2.38
CA ILE A 132 -11.72 -1.69 -2.05
C ILE A 132 -11.93 -0.97 -0.72
N TRP A 133 -12.88 -1.43 0.14
CA TRP A 133 -13.18 -0.75 1.40
C TRP A 133 -11.96 -0.75 2.34
N PRO A 134 -11.53 0.44 2.82
CA PRO A 134 -10.31 0.58 3.63
C PRO A 134 -10.31 -0.26 4.90
N GLY A 135 -9.16 -0.85 5.21
CA GLY A 135 -8.94 -1.56 6.47
C GLY A 135 -9.60 -2.94 6.57
N GLN A 136 -10.22 -3.46 5.49
CA GLN A 136 -10.82 -4.80 5.49
C GLN A 136 -9.78 -5.87 5.15
N ILE A 137 -8.96 -5.64 4.10
CA ILE A 137 -8.11 -6.68 3.50
C ILE A 137 -6.67 -6.19 3.30
N HIS A 138 -6.45 -4.88 3.12
CA HIS A 138 -5.20 -4.34 2.64
C HIS A 138 -4.40 -3.64 3.74
N SER A 139 -3.09 -3.89 3.75
CA SER A 139 -2.12 -3.25 4.67
C SER A 139 -1.27 -2.20 3.94
N PRO A 140 -0.77 -1.17 4.65
CA PRO A 140 0.16 -0.21 4.07
C PRO A 140 1.37 -0.90 3.43
N THR A 141 1.78 -0.40 2.26
CA THR A 141 2.97 -0.86 1.55
C THR A 141 4.25 -0.28 2.15
N LEU A 142 5.41 -0.76 1.71
CA LEU A 142 6.70 -0.19 2.10
C LEU A 142 6.80 1.29 1.74
N THR A 143 6.21 1.68 0.60
CA THR A 143 6.14 3.07 0.16
C THR A 143 5.37 3.94 1.16
N HIS A 144 4.21 3.50 1.66
CA HIS A 144 3.47 4.22 2.69
C HIS A 144 4.26 4.36 3.99
N SER A 145 4.99 3.30 4.39
CA SER A 145 5.87 3.31 5.56
C SER A 145 7.03 4.30 5.39
N PHE A 146 7.58 4.44 4.20
CA PHE A 146 8.61 5.44 3.89
C PHE A 146 8.07 6.87 4.03
N LEU A 147 6.84 7.14 3.57
CA LEU A 147 6.22 8.46 3.75
C LEU A 147 5.98 8.77 5.24
N SER A 148 5.58 7.77 6.02
CA SER A 148 5.46 7.89 7.48
C SER A 148 6.83 8.15 8.12
N LEU A 149 7.88 7.48 7.66
CA LEU A 149 9.25 7.66 8.14
C LEU A 149 9.78 9.08 7.86
N LEU A 150 9.46 9.67 6.70
CA LEU A 150 9.76 11.08 6.40
C LEU A 150 9.18 12.04 7.46
N HIS A 151 7.98 11.73 7.98
CA HIS A 151 7.36 12.51 9.05
C HIS A 151 8.04 12.27 10.40
N HIS A 152 8.39 11.02 10.74
CA HIS A 152 8.98 10.65 12.03
C HIS A 152 10.42 11.16 12.19
N HIS A 153 11.26 11.08 11.17
CA HIS A 153 12.60 11.66 11.20
C HIS A 153 12.58 13.16 11.48
N GLN A 154 11.53 13.84 11.05
CA GLN A 154 11.28 15.24 11.40
C GLN A 154 11.12 15.45 12.92
N GLN A 155 10.41 14.54 13.62
CA GLN A 155 10.14 14.67 15.06
C GLN A 155 11.37 14.36 15.91
N GLN A 156 12.16 13.35 15.55
CA GLN A 156 13.37 12.97 16.26
C GLN A 156 14.44 14.09 16.21
N GLU A 157 14.67 14.65 15.03
CA GLU A 157 15.59 15.79 14.86
C GLU A 157 15.15 17.05 15.66
N GLN A 158 13.85 17.23 15.93
CA GLN A 158 13.33 18.32 16.76
C GLN A 158 13.61 18.10 18.25
N GLN A 159 13.45 16.86 18.74
CA GLN A 159 13.70 16.53 20.16
C GLN A 159 15.19 16.60 20.53
N GLU A 160 16.08 16.21 19.60
CA GLU A 160 17.52 16.31 19.80
C GLU A 160 18.03 17.76 19.79
N GLN A 161 17.35 18.67 19.06
CA GLN A 161 17.73 20.08 18.97
C GLN A 161 17.28 20.93 20.16
N ASP A 162 16.22 20.54 20.86
CA ASP A 162 15.77 21.24 22.07
C ASP A 162 16.76 21.04 23.26
N ASN A 163 17.70 20.09 23.13
CA ASN A 163 18.74 19.82 24.11
C ASN A 163 20.10 20.50 23.83
N ASP A 164 20.25 21.17 22.68
CA ASP A 164 21.52 21.83 22.30
C ASP A 164 21.25 23.32 21.91
N ASP A 165 21.77 24.25 22.68
CA ASP A 165 21.61 25.73 22.52
C ASP A 165 22.13 26.31 21.18
N LYS A 166 22.56 25.49 20.25
CA LYS A 166 22.93 25.90 18.90
C LYS A 166 21.71 25.88 17.99
N LYS A 167 21.21 27.06 17.58
CA LYS A 167 20.21 27.29 16.55
C LYS A 167 20.56 26.55 15.25
N LYS A 168 20.28 25.21 15.16
CA LYS A 168 20.20 24.50 13.89
C LYS A 168 18.81 24.77 13.29
N GLU A 169 18.77 25.17 12.02
CA GLU A 169 17.49 25.38 11.32
C GLU A 169 16.63 24.12 11.38
N LYS A 170 15.39 24.27 11.85
CA LYS A 170 14.40 23.16 11.91
C LYS A 170 14.18 22.62 10.50
N LYS A 171 14.54 21.36 10.27
CA LYS A 171 14.25 20.66 9.03
C LYS A 171 12.86 20.04 9.12
N ASN A 172 11.86 20.68 8.55
CA ASN A 172 10.53 20.08 8.37
C ASN A 172 10.55 19.28 7.07
N ARG A 173 10.70 17.94 7.14
CA ARG A 173 10.83 17.14 5.90
C ARG A 173 9.48 16.92 5.21
N LEU A 174 8.51 16.26 5.83
CA LEU A 174 7.21 16.06 5.20
C LEU A 174 6.30 17.27 5.38
N LEU A 175 6.12 18.05 4.32
CA LEU A 175 5.14 19.14 4.30
C LEU A 175 3.72 18.58 4.22
N ARG A 176 3.42 17.80 3.17
CA ARG A 176 2.10 17.20 2.95
C ARG A 176 2.12 16.11 1.89
N VAL A 177 1.24 15.11 2.06
CA VAL A 177 0.90 14.11 1.06
C VAL A 177 -0.41 14.51 0.40
N TYR A 178 -0.40 14.70 -0.91
CA TYR A 178 -1.56 14.82 -1.78
C TYR A 178 -1.79 13.45 -2.41
N THR A 179 -2.77 12.71 -1.90
CA THR A 179 -3.08 11.40 -2.43
C THR A 179 -4.26 11.45 -3.38
N GLN A 180 -4.13 10.75 -4.51
CA GLN A 180 -5.23 10.48 -5.44
C GLN A 180 -6.00 9.23 -5.04
N ASN A 181 -5.45 8.44 -4.10
CA ASN A 181 -6.05 7.20 -3.64
C ASN A 181 -7.18 7.46 -2.65
N ILE A 182 -8.08 6.48 -2.58
CA ILE A 182 -9.25 6.47 -1.70
C ILE A 182 -9.19 5.31 -0.69
N ASP A 183 -8.08 4.54 -0.70
CA ASP A 183 -7.87 3.36 0.13
C ASP A 183 -7.51 3.67 1.60
N GLY A 184 -7.08 4.92 1.89
CA GLY A 184 -6.74 5.38 3.23
C GLY A 184 -5.48 4.76 3.84
N LEU A 185 -4.61 4.13 3.02
CA LEU A 185 -3.41 3.46 3.51
C LEU A 185 -2.38 4.43 4.10
N GLU A 186 -2.37 5.71 3.70
CA GLU A 186 -1.55 6.73 4.32
C GLU A 186 -1.87 6.91 5.81
N TYR A 187 -3.15 6.87 6.19
CA TYR A 187 -3.55 6.94 7.61
C TYR A 187 -3.14 5.69 8.37
N LEU A 188 -3.35 4.51 7.78
CA LEU A 188 -2.97 3.24 8.38
C LEU A 188 -1.46 3.11 8.58
N ALA A 189 -0.66 3.77 7.71
CA ALA A 189 0.79 3.87 7.86
C ALA A 189 1.22 4.82 9.00
N GLY A 190 0.29 5.55 9.63
CA GLY A 190 0.56 6.45 10.74
C GLY A 190 0.90 7.89 10.33
N ILE A 191 0.62 8.30 9.10
CA ILE A 191 0.76 9.70 8.69
C ILE A 191 -0.39 10.51 9.31
N PRO A 192 -0.11 11.61 10.03
CA PRO A 192 -1.16 12.39 10.67
C PRO A 192 -2.13 13.03 9.68
N ALA A 193 -3.40 13.13 10.06
CA ALA A 193 -4.47 13.67 9.23
C ALA A 193 -4.22 15.09 8.72
N ASP A 194 -3.52 15.92 9.50
CA ASP A 194 -3.15 17.28 9.10
C ASP A 194 -2.10 17.31 7.98
N ARG A 195 -1.38 16.21 7.78
CA ARG A 195 -0.38 16.02 6.73
C ARG A 195 -0.90 15.34 5.46
N ILE A 196 -2.18 14.96 5.42
CA ILE A 196 -2.78 14.29 4.27
C ILE A 196 -3.85 15.18 3.64
N VAL A 197 -3.84 15.26 2.31
CA VAL A 197 -4.93 15.78 1.48
C VAL A 197 -5.39 14.66 0.55
N GLU A 198 -6.56 14.11 0.83
CA GLU A 198 -7.22 13.11 0.00
C GLU A 198 -7.93 13.83 -1.15
N CYS A 199 -7.23 13.96 -2.28
CA CYS A 199 -7.68 14.77 -3.41
C CYS A 199 -9.01 14.26 -3.99
N HIS A 200 -9.20 12.95 -3.97
CA HIS A 200 -10.41 12.31 -4.51
C HIS A 200 -11.35 11.80 -3.41
N GLY A 201 -11.23 12.35 -2.20
CA GLY A 201 -12.10 12.00 -1.08
C GLY A 201 -11.75 10.68 -0.40
N HIS A 202 -12.71 10.11 0.34
CA HIS A 202 -12.48 8.95 1.20
C HIS A 202 -13.77 8.19 1.55
N PHE A 203 -13.62 6.99 2.11
CA PHE A 203 -14.75 6.15 2.56
C PHE A 203 -15.20 6.40 4.01
N ARG A 204 -14.48 7.21 4.82
CA ARG A 204 -14.75 7.34 6.27
C ARG A 204 -16.05 8.04 6.62
N THR A 205 -16.55 8.88 5.73
CA THR A 205 -17.83 9.58 5.90
C THR A 205 -18.73 9.36 4.68
N VAL A 206 -20.01 9.52 4.89
CA VAL A 206 -21.06 9.31 3.89
C VAL A 206 -21.97 10.52 3.87
N SER A 207 -22.21 11.09 2.70
CA SER A 207 -23.08 12.25 2.54
C SER A 207 -24.16 12.01 1.47
N CYS A 208 -25.25 12.75 1.58
CA CYS A 208 -26.30 12.75 0.58
C CYS A 208 -25.84 13.48 -0.68
N ILE A 209 -26.07 12.88 -1.86
CA ILE A 209 -25.71 13.49 -3.15
C ILE A 209 -26.62 14.67 -3.55
N ASP A 210 -27.78 14.83 -2.88
CA ASP A 210 -28.76 15.86 -3.22
C ASP A 210 -28.70 17.06 -2.27
N CYS A 211 -28.71 16.82 -0.94
CA CYS A 211 -28.69 17.89 0.05
C CYS A 211 -27.33 18.14 0.69
N HIS A 212 -26.32 17.35 0.33
CA HIS A 212 -24.92 17.41 0.82
C HIS A 212 -24.76 17.31 2.35
N LYS A 213 -25.80 16.88 3.07
CA LYS A 213 -25.70 16.67 4.50
C LYS A 213 -25.08 15.31 4.80
N PRO A 214 -24.19 15.24 5.80
CA PRO A 214 -23.65 13.96 6.25
C PRO A 214 -24.76 13.06 6.78
N MET A 215 -24.61 11.76 6.55
CA MET A 215 -25.51 10.75 7.11
C MET A 215 -25.45 10.78 8.65
N LYS A 216 -26.61 10.65 9.30
CA LYS A 216 -26.69 10.56 10.76
C LYS A 216 -26.07 9.28 11.30
N ASP A 217 -26.14 8.23 10.54
CA ASP A 217 -25.69 6.89 10.87
C ASP A 217 -24.93 6.29 9.69
N PRO A 218 -23.64 6.65 9.53
CA PRO A 218 -22.82 6.15 8.43
C PRO A 218 -22.58 4.64 8.53
N GLU A 219 -22.65 4.05 9.72
CA GLU A 219 -22.44 2.61 9.95
C GLU A 219 -23.50 1.78 9.21
N LYS A 220 -24.76 2.26 9.17
CA LYS A 220 -25.81 1.61 8.37
C LYS A 220 -25.47 1.54 6.90
N TYR A 221 -24.83 2.59 6.36
CA TYR A 221 -24.39 2.58 4.97
C TYR A 221 -23.26 1.58 4.75
N VAL A 222 -22.27 1.60 5.63
CA VAL A 222 -21.13 0.66 5.60
C VAL A 222 -21.65 -0.78 5.63
N LYS A 223 -22.53 -1.09 6.56
CA LYS A 223 -23.13 -2.42 6.69
C LYS A 223 -23.88 -2.84 5.42
N ALA A 224 -24.74 -1.98 4.88
CA ALA A 224 -25.47 -2.26 3.64
C ALA A 224 -24.55 -2.53 2.45
N VAL A 225 -23.44 -1.79 2.34
CA VAL A 225 -22.43 -2.01 1.30
C VAL A 225 -21.69 -3.33 1.51
N LEU A 226 -21.18 -3.59 2.72
CA LEU A 226 -20.36 -4.77 3.01
C LEU A 226 -21.15 -6.08 3.02
N GLU A 227 -22.36 -6.09 3.56
CA GLU A 227 -23.25 -7.25 3.58
C GLU A 227 -23.91 -7.51 2.21
N GLY A 228 -23.91 -6.52 1.32
CA GLY A 228 -24.39 -6.66 -0.05
C GLY A 228 -25.89 -6.72 -0.20
N GLU A 229 -26.62 -6.26 0.80
CA GLU A 229 -28.07 -6.26 0.84
C GLU A 229 -28.65 -4.94 0.33
N GLY A 230 -29.24 -4.96 -0.87
CA GLY A 230 -30.14 -3.93 -1.35
C GLY A 230 -29.47 -2.64 -1.88
N ASP A 231 -30.30 -1.60 -1.94
CA ASP A 231 -29.90 -0.26 -2.33
C ASP A 231 -29.26 0.51 -1.16
N PRO A 232 -28.43 1.54 -1.47
CA PRO A 232 -27.84 2.34 -0.42
C PRO A 232 -28.93 3.03 0.43
N PRO A 233 -28.71 3.16 1.75
CA PRO A 233 -29.68 3.82 2.61
C PRO A 233 -29.99 5.25 2.15
N SER A 234 -31.28 5.61 2.20
CA SER A 234 -31.72 6.95 1.85
C SER A 234 -31.35 7.97 2.94
N CYS A 235 -31.12 9.20 2.51
CA CYS A 235 -30.86 10.34 3.40
C CYS A 235 -32.03 10.61 4.33
N GLY A 236 -31.79 10.61 5.64
CA GLY A 236 -32.81 10.89 6.65
C GLY A 236 -33.32 12.34 6.69
N TYR A 237 -32.76 13.25 5.86
CA TYR A 237 -33.20 14.64 5.75
C TYR A 237 -34.08 14.92 4.52
N CYS A 238 -33.75 14.37 3.37
CA CYS A 238 -34.44 14.68 2.13
C CYS A 238 -34.90 13.43 1.35
N GLY A 239 -34.58 12.23 1.82
CA GLY A 239 -34.91 10.98 1.13
C GLY A 239 -34.00 10.66 -0.07
N GLY A 240 -33.05 11.53 -0.38
CA GLY A 240 -32.12 11.34 -1.49
C GLY A 240 -31.10 10.23 -1.25
N MET A 241 -30.35 9.87 -2.27
CA MET A 241 -29.34 8.82 -2.20
C MET A 241 -28.08 9.28 -1.46
N ALA A 242 -27.49 8.40 -0.67
CA ALA A 242 -26.22 8.64 0.00
C ALA A 242 -25.08 7.91 -0.72
N LYS A 243 -23.86 8.46 -0.62
CA LYS A 243 -22.63 7.80 -1.05
C LYS A 243 -21.47 8.16 -0.14
N PRO A 244 -20.38 7.36 -0.09
CA PRO A 244 -19.15 7.77 0.55
C PRO A 244 -18.63 9.10 -0.01
N ASP A 245 -17.91 9.86 0.81
CA ASP A 245 -17.36 11.16 0.42
C ASP A 245 -16.15 11.04 -0.52
N ILE A 246 -16.26 10.15 -1.50
CA ILE A 246 -15.36 10.00 -2.65
C ILE A 246 -15.79 11.00 -3.72
N VAL A 247 -14.83 11.65 -4.34
CA VAL A 247 -15.11 12.60 -5.43
C VAL A 247 -15.36 11.83 -6.72
N PHE A 248 -16.58 11.95 -7.25
CA PHE A 248 -16.94 11.39 -8.55
C PHE A 248 -16.69 12.41 -9.66
N PHE A 249 -16.58 11.92 -10.89
CA PHE A 249 -16.53 12.80 -12.07
C PHE A 249 -17.78 13.67 -12.13
N GLY A 250 -17.55 14.97 -12.24
CA GLY A 250 -18.61 16.00 -12.15
C GLY A 250 -18.74 16.67 -10.78
N GLU A 251 -18.06 16.18 -9.75
CA GLU A 251 -18.00 16.82 -8.44
C GLU A 251 -16.74 17.69 -8.28
N SER A 252 -16.83 18.68 -7.39
CA SER A 252 -15.67 19.49 -7.00
C SER A 252 -14.74 18.72 -6.05
N LEU A 253 -13.43 18.97 -6.17
CA LEU A 253 -12.47 18.45 -5.20
C LEU A 253 -12.74 19.03 -3.79
N PRO A 254 -12.29 18.34 -2.74
CA PRO A 254 -12.52 18.78 -1.36
C PRO A 254 -11.99 20.18 -1.10
N ASN A 255 -12.68 20.98 -0.30
CA ASN A 255 -12.26 22.34 0.10
C ASN A 255 -10.84 22.36 0.68
N ARG A 256 -10.42 21.29 1.35
CA ARG A 256 -9.08 21.13 1.90
C ARG A 256 -8.01 21.20 0.80
N PHE A 257 -8.25 20.56 -0.36
CA PHE A 257 -7.37 20.63 -1.52
C PHE A 257 -7.17 22.07 -1.98
N HIS A 258 -8.26 22.79 -2.24
CA HIS A 258 -8.19 24.18 -2.74
C HIS A 258 -7.52 25.13 -1.76
N ARG A 259 -7.75 24.94 -0.46
CA ARG A 259 -7.20 25.82 0.58
C ARG A 259 -5.70 25.61 0.79
N LEU A 260 -5.21 24.38 0.67
CA LEU A 260 -3.85 24.02 1.04
C LEU A 260 -2.88 23.99 -0.14
N LEU A 261 -3.36 23.75 -1.37
CA LEU A 261 -2.48 23.52 -2.51
C LEU A 261 -1.55 24.70 -2.80
N ASN A 262 -2.08 25.90 -2.99
CA ASN A 262 -1.25 27.07 -3.34
C ASN A 262 -0.22 27.41 -2.25
N PRO A 263 -0.57 27.48 -0.95
CA PRO A 263 0.41 27.69 0.10
C PRO A 263 1.50 26.61 0.17
N ASP A 264 1.16 25.35 -0.10
CA ASP A 264 2.11 24.24 -0.06
C ASP A 264 3.03 24.26 -1.28
N ILE A 265 2.53 24.55 -2.49
CA ILE A 265 3.33 24.76 -3.70
C ILE A 265 4.42 25.83 -3.47
N LEU A 266 4.05 26.95 -2.86
CA LEU A 266 4.99 28.05 -2.60
C LEU A 266 6.04 27.72 -1.55
N LYS A 267 5.77 26.76 -0.66
CA LYS A 267 6.69 26.36 0.42
C LYS A 267 7.56 25.18 0.03
N ALA A 268 7.11 24.35 -0.89
CA ALA A 268 7.79 23.12 -1.28
C ALA A 268 9.17 23.40 -1.89
N ASP A 269 10.19 22.74 -1.40
CA ASP A 269 11.55 22.75 -1.96
C ASP A 269 11.92 21.43 -2.62
N LEU A 270 11.08 20.39 -2.44
CA LEU A 270 11.13 19.11 -3.14
C LEU A 270 9.72 18.57 -3.34
N LEU A 271 9.42 18.12 -4.57
CA LEU A 271 8.21 17.33 -4.88
C LEU A 271 8.61 15.89 -5.19
N LEU A 272 8.01 14.94 -4.45
CA LEU A 272 8.05 13.51 -4.76
C LEU A 272 6.74 13.11 -5.43
N VAL A 273 6.80 12.49 -6.61
CA VAL A 273 5.65 11.97 -7.36
C VAL A 273 5.80 10.46 -7.46
N LEU A 274 4.84 9.70 -6.91
CA LEU A 274 4.95 8.25 -6.77
C LEU A 274 3.71 7.53 -7.32
N GLY A 275 3.94 6.54 -8.19
CA GLY A 275 2.93 5.57 -8.61
C GLY A 275 1.67 6.18 -9.24
N THR A 276 1.81 7.19 -10.09
CA THR A 276 0.67 7.84 -10.74
C THR A 276 0.86 7.97 -12.25
N SER A 277 -0.23 7.86 -13.00
CA SER A 277 -0.24 8.14 -14.43
C SER A 277 -0.37 9.62 -14.78
N LEU A 278 -0.65 10.49 -13.81
CA LEU A 278 -0.90 11.94 -13.98
C LEU A 278 -1.96 12.24 -15.08
N GLN A 279 -3.07 11.48 -15.10
CA GLN A 279 -4.11 11.66 -16.13
C GLN A 279 -5.36 12.40 -15.62
N VAL A 280 -5.56 12.52 -14.30
CA VAL A 280 -6.77 13.11 -13.72
C VAL A 280 -6.51 14.54 -13.25
N ALA A 281 -7.01 15.50 -13.99
CA ALA A 281 -6.95 16.92 -13.63
C ALA A 281 -7.98 17.24 -12.51
N PRO A 282 -7.70 18.26 -11.65
CA PRO A 282 -6.55 19.17 -11.67
C PRO A 282 -5.30 18.63 -10.94
N VAL A 283 -5.39 17.49 -10.26
CA VAL A 283 -4.30 16.94 -9.44
C VAL A 283 -3.07 16.59 -10.28
N SER A 284 -3.28 16.09 -11.50
CA SER A 284 -2.20 15.79 -12.46
C SER A 284 -1.36 17.01 -12.86
N MET A 285 -1.86 18.23 -12.63
CA MET A 285 -1.17 19.47 -12.99
C MET A 285 -0.26 19.99 -11.87
N ILE A 286 -0.27 19.37 -10.68
CA ILE A 286 0.56 19.80 -9.54
C ILE A 286 2.06 19.85 -9.90
N PRO A 287 2.65 18.84 -10.59
CA PRO A 287 4.06 18.88 -10.93
C PRO A 287 4.47 20.06 -11.83
N ASP A 288 3.52 20.63 -12.59
CA ASP A 288 3.79 21.77 -13.48
C ASP A 288 3.70 23.11 -12.77
N GLN A 289 3.18 23.13 -11.54
CA GLN A 289 2.96 24.36 -10.77
C GLN A 289 4.07 24.61 -9.75
N VAL A 290 4.90 23.62 -9.42
CA VAL A 290 5.99 23.79 -8.45
C VAL A 290 7.26 24.31 -9.13
N ASP A 291 7.95 25.25 -8.47
CA ASP A 291 9.27 25.75 -8.88
C ASP A 291 10.36 25.18 -7.96
N CYS A 292 10.42 23.86 -7.85
CA CYS A 292 11.39 23.17 -6.99
C CYS A 292 11.96 21.92 -7.70
N LYS A 293 12.85 21.21 -7.01
CA LYS A 293 13.32 19.88 -7.47
C LYS A 293 12.18 18.89 -7.45
N ARG A 294 12.15 17.97 -8.45
CA ARG A 294 11.10 16.95 -8.57
C ARG A 294 11.72 15.57 -8.76
N VAL A 295 11.20 14.59 -8.05
CA VAL A 295 11.56 13.18 -8.18
C VAL A 295 10.31 12.41 -8.59
N LEU A 296 10.36 11.70 -9.71
CA LEU A 296 9.33 10.77 -10.15
C LEU A 296 9.78 9.34 -9.84
N ILE A 297 8.99 8.59 -9.07
CA ILE A 297 9.13 7.15 -8.83
C ILE A 297 7.95 6.47 -9.51
N ASN A 298 8.18 5.84 -10.65
CA ASN A 298 7.10 5.27 -11.45
C ASN A 298 7.64 4.24 -12.45
N ARG A 299 6.79 3.34 -12.93
CA ARG A 299 7.16 2.39 -14.00
C ARG A 299 7.50 3.10 -15.31
N GLU A 300 6.83 4.20 -15.58
CA GLU A 300 6.97 4.98 -16.82
C GLU A 300 7.14 6.47 -16.51
N ARG A 301 7.75 7.21 -17.44
CA ARG A 301 7.74 8.68 -17.38
C ARG A 301 6.33 9.17 -17.68
N VAL A 302 5.87 10.19 -16.96
CA VAL A 302 4.51 10.73 -17.07
C VAL A 302 4.52 12.25 -16.99
N GLY A 303 3.49 12.87 -17.53
CA GLY A 303 3.30 14.32 -17.46
C GLY A 303 4.51 15.11 -17.97
N SER A 304 4.85 16.19 -17.31
CA SER A 304 5.97 17.06 -17.68
C SER A 304 7.37 16.46 -17.43
N PHE A 305 7.47 15.30 -16.79
CA PHE A 305 8.75 14.60 -16.60
C PHE A 305 9.37 14.08 -17.91
N TYR A 306 8.61 14.05 -19.00
CA TYR A 306 9.17 13.80 -20.35
C TYR A 306 10.15 14.89 -20.80
N ARG A 307 10.10 16.11 -20.23
CA ARG A 307 10.98 17.22 -20.58
C ARG A 307 12.40 17.09 -20.04
N ASP A 308 12.59 16.21 -19.07
CA ASP A 308 13.90 15.84 -18.47
C ASP A 308 14.78 17.07 -18.11
N THR A 309 14.28 17.88 -17.19
CA THR A 309 14.99 19.11 -16.78
C THR A 309 16.09 18.80 -15.75
N LYS A 310 17.05 19.74 -15.56
CA LYS A 310 18.08 19.62 -14.50
C LYS A 310 17.51 19.49 -13.08
N ASN A 311 16.26 19.92 -12.89
CA ASN A 311 15.56 19.87 -11.61
C ASN A 311 14.74 18.57 -11.46
N ASP A 312 14.79 17.65 -12.42
CA ASP A 312 14.05 16.40 -12.41
C ASP A 312 15.00 15.20 -12.20
N VAL A 313 14.48 14.22 -11.49
CA VAL A 313 15.04 12.87 -11.39
C VAL A 313 13.92 11.88 -11.63
N PHE A 314 14.13 10.95 -12.55
CA PHE A 314 13.24 9.83 -12.79
C PHE A 314 13.89 8.54 -12.27
N LEU A 315 13.21 7.90 -11.34
CA LEU A 315 13.57 6.60 -10.78
C LEU A 315 12.57 5.59 -11.34
N GLN A 316 13.00 4.87 -12.37
CA GLN A 316 12.16 3.89 -13.06
C GLN A 316 12.07 2.60 -12.26
N GLY A 317 10.85 2.16 -11.96
CA GLY A 317 10.60 0.87 -11.29
C GLY A 317 9.30 0.86 -10.52
N ASP A 318 9.06 -0.26 -9.84
CA ASP A 318 7.99 -0.38 -8.86
C ASP A 318 8.30 0.49 -7.63
N CYS A 319 7.25 1.04 -7.03
CA CYS A 319 7.44 1.99 -5.93
C CYS A 319 8.21 1.38 -4.77
N ASP A 320 7.81 0.21 -4.29
CA ASP A 320 8.44 -0.43 -3.13
C ASP A 320 9.90 -0.83 -3.37
N ASP A 321 10.21 -1.36 -4.56
CA ASP A 321 11.58 -1.72 -4.92
C ASP A 321 12.48 -0.48 -5.00
N THR A 322 11.97 0.58 -5.60
CA THR A 322 12.69 1.86 -5.72
C THR A 322 12.89 2.52 -4.36
N ILE A 323 11.88 2.45 -3.49
CA ILE A 323 11.96 2.96 -2.11
C ILE A 323 12.98 2.19 -1.27
N ARG A 324 13.14 0.87 -1.45
CA ARG A 324 14.21 0.10 -0.79
C ARG A 324 15.60 0.63 -1.14
N LEU A 325 15.86 0.84 -2.43
CA LEU A 325 17.14 1.39 -2.88
C LEU A 325 17.35 2.81 -2.35
N LEU A 326 16.30 3.61 -2.30
CA LEU A 326 16.35 4.98 -1.79
C LEU A 326 16.62 5.00 -0.28
N ALA A 327 15.95 4.15 0.50
CA ALA A 327 16.20 3.98 1.93
C ALA A 327 17.63 3.51 2.20
N GLN A 328 18.16 2.59 1.39
CA GLN A 328 19.55 2.14 1.48
C GLN A 328 20.53 3.30 1.22
N ALA A 329 20.28 4.13 0.20
CA ALA A 329 21.10 5.28 -0.11
C ALA A 329 21.06 6.37 0.98
N LEU A 330 19.94 6.45 1.73
CA LEU A 330 19.72 7.36 2.86
C LEU A 330 20.26 6.80 4.20
N GLY A 331 20.60 5.52 4.26
CA GLY A 331 20.94 4.83 5.52
C GLY A 331 19.73 4.59 6.44
N TRP A 332 18.53 4.53 5.90
CA TRP A 332 17.25 4.38 6.65
C TRP A 332 16.64 2.97 6.51
N GLU A 333 17.38 2.01 6.02
CA GLU A 333 16.88 0.66 5.71
C GLU A 333 16.28 -0.04 6.94
N GLU A 334 16.98 -0.01 8.08
CA GLU A 334 16.48 -0.60 9.32
C GLU A 334 15.25 0.12 9.88
N ASP A 335 15.23 1.44 9.83
CA ASP A 335 14.11 2.24 10.34
C ASP A 335 12.87 2.08 9.47
N LEU A 336 13.05 1.96 8.15
CA LEU A 336 11.97 1.68 7.22
C LEU A 336 11.35 0.31 7.49
N GLU A 337 12.17 -0.72 7.71
CA GLU A 337 11.67 -2.06 7.98
C GLU A 337 10.91 -2.12 9.32
N LYS A 338 11.44 -1.50 10.38
CA LYS A 338 10.76 -1.39 11.68
C LYS A 338 9.41 -0.69 11.54
N MET A 339 9.38 0.43 10.81
CA MET A 339 8.15 1.20 10.56
C MET A 339 7.11 0.35 9.82
N HIS A 340 7.55 -0.37 8.79
CA HIS A 340 6.68 -1.22 7.99
C HIS A 340 6.09 -2.39 8.79
N GLN A 341 6.90 -3.06 9.62
CA GLN A 341 6.43 -4.13 10.52
C GLN A 341 5.42 -3.58 11.54
N SER A 342 5.70 -2.44 12.15
CA SER A 342 4.80 -1.81 13.13
C SER A 342 3.44 -1.44 12.53
N SER A 343 3.39 -1.04 11.28
CA SER A 343 2.12 -0.70 10.59
C SER A 343 1.26 -1.94 10.32
N LYS A 344 1.88 -3.11 10.06
CA LYS A 344 1.19 -4.39 9.87
C LYS A 344 0.58 -4.93 11.16
N ILE A 345 1.34 -4.92 12.26
CA ILE A 345 0.89 -5.41 13.57
C ILE A 345 -0.35 -4.64 14.05
N LYS A 346 -0.34 -3.31 13.97
CA LYS A 346 -1.48 -2.48 14.36
C LYS A 346 -2.75 -2.78 13.58
N GLN A 347 -2.63 -3.24 12.35
CA GLN A 347 -3.78 -3.61 11.54
C GLN A 347 -4.33 -4.99 11.93
N GLU A 348 -3.47 -5.95 12.23
CA GLU A 348 -3.87 -7.27 12.71
C GLU A 348 -4.61 -7.17 14.04
N GLU A 349 -4.11 -6.40 15.01
CA GLU A 349 -4.76 -6.13 16.29
C GLU A 349 -6.12 -5.43 16.10
N GLY A 350 -6.22 -4.45 15.22
CA GLY A 350 -7.48 -3.75 14.94
C GLY A 350 -8.52 -4.61 14.18
N GLN A 351 -8.12 -5.74 13.58
CA GLN A 351 -9.04 -6.70 12.95
C GLN A 351 -9.57 -7.73 13.96
N GLU A 352 -8.80 -8.09 14.98
CA GLU A 352 -9.23 -8.99 16.06
C GLU A 352 -10.24 -8.35 17.02
N GLU A 353 -10.24 -7.02 17.15
CA GLU A 353 -11.17 -6.27 18.01
C GLU A 353 -12.54 -5.96 17.34
N ARG A 354 -12.75 -6.30 16.06
CA ARG A 354 -14.00 -6.06 15.30
C ARG A 354 -14.76 -7.34 15.02
#